data_5e0830e97c19d07f1415c4387eefbe86
#
_entry.id   5e0830e97c19d07f1415c4387eefbe86
#
_cell.length_a   1.000
_cell.length_b   1.000
_cell.length_c   1.000
_cell.angle_alpha   90.00
_cell.angle_beta   90.00
_cell.angle_gamma   90.00
#
_symmetry.space_group_name_H-M   'P 1'
#
loop_
_entity.id
_entity.type
_entity.pdbx_description
1 polymer ?
#
loop_
_entity_poly.entity_id
_entity_poly.type
_entity_poly.pdbx_seq_one_letter_code
_entity_poly.pdbx_strand_id
1 'polypeptide(L)'
;MKLRNYFLLSIVVGAAVACSSNEDIPEEHVFTPNATLSLATGVYGDGRTKAVGIDVSEEEEKENKIHTLDVLVFSGTGDDAVYQTQRRANETPLVPDIAVEAGSATIVVLANSSIDPKAFVTKKLSQVLEYTHSLKDETLDRGLSMSSKVIETNLTIDTHNIFGDANSFVGNHSPNEIKGGKIELYRHVAQVNLKSVKISTTNTGATFQLEEVFMANVKGYSHIASKKEYPNNWVEANAAPSGEKLWWYGDYFEDDWNGEYKITKDGVMIDFLAWTPETIEITKDAVLETENGKRAVASFYVYENLKETPVGQRTLLVLKGTYIDNNGKVEKDRFYTISVNDPNRGYTLTEGEDIPKHSFVKRNYRYNISLTINSSGSDRPYDPVTEACMDVAVTVADWDVIEQNEDLD
;
A
#
# COMPACT_ATOMS: atom_id res chain seq x y z
N MET A 1 52.13 31.53 -4.70
CA MET A 1 52.44 30.79 -5.93
C MET A 1 51.23 29.92 -6.26
N LYS A 2 50.48 30.27 -7.28
CA LYS A 2 49.20 29.65 -7.66
C LYS A 2 49.47 28.51 -8.63
N LEU A 3 48.97 27.30 -8.36
CA LEU A 3 48.82 26.27 -9.39
C LEU A 3 47.33 26.02 -9.62
N ARG A 4 46.89 26.33 -10.83
CA ARG A 4 45.56 26.01 -11.40
C ARG A 4 45.70 24.67 -12.11
N ASN A 5 44.99 23.66 -11.68
CA ASN A 5 44.85 22.42 -12.45
C ASN A 5 43.67 22.51 -13.39
N TYR A 6 43.97 22.55 -14.71
CA TYR A 6 43.01 22.33 -15.77
C TYR A 6 42.91 20.84 -16.03
N PHE A 7 41.71 20.28 -15.90
CA PHE A 7 41.37 18.96 -16.43
C PHE A 7 40.90 19.13 -17.88
N LEU A 8 41.72 18.68 -18.81
CA LEU A 8 41.38 18.55 -20.22
C LEU A 8 40.57 17.26 -20.44
N LEU A 9 39.32 17.40 -20.85
CA LEU A 9 38.48 16.28 -21.31
C LEU A 9 38.76 16.08 -22.81
N SER A 10 39.43 15.00 -23.17
CA SER A 10 39.69 14.63 -24.55
C SER A 10 38.46 13.95 -25.18
N ILE A 11 37.85 14.64 -26.14
CA ILE A 11 36.79 14.12 -27.01
C ILE A 11 37.47 13.33 -28.14
N VAL A 12 37.18 12.03 -28.21
CA VAL A 12 37.52 11.21 -29.38
C VAL A 12 36.33 11.24 -30.34
N VAL A 13 36.48 11.99 -31.44
CA VAL A 13 35.52 11.95 -32.55
C VAL A 13 35.93 10.83 -33.48
N GLY A 14 35.13 9.76 -33.48
CA GLY A 14 35.22 8.73 -34.52
C GLY A 14 34.20 8.99 -35.63
N ALA A 15 34.65 9.51 -36.76
CA ALA A 15 33.83 9.63 -37.94
C ALA A 15 33.68 8.28 -38.64
N ALA A 16 32.46 7.74 -38.68
CA ALA A 16 32.07 6.68 -39.61
C ALA A 16 31.01 7.23 -40.55
N VAL A 17 31.38 7.39 -41.80
CA VAL A 17 30.47 7.73 -42.90
C VAL A 17 29.79 6.48 -43.39
N ALA A 18 28.46 6.38 -43.32
CA ALA A 18 27.65 5.50 -44.14
C ALA A 18 26.23 6.01 -44.32
N CYS A 19 25.90 6.28 -45.53
CA CYS A 19 24.66 6.41 -46.31
C CYS A 19 23.30 6.33 -45.60
N SER A 20 22.56 7.46 -45.78
CA SER A 20 21.14 7.64 -46.14
C SER A 20 20.09 6.64 -45.60
N SER A 21 19.41 7.05 -44.57
CA SER A 21 17.96 7.14 -44.51
C SER A 21 17.64 8.26 -43.50
N ASN A 22 16.82 9.24 -43.91
CA ASN A 22 16.32 10.31 -43.03
C ASN A 22 15.34 9.64 -42.02
N GLU A 23 15.87 9.07 -40.97
CA GLU A 23 15.17 8.95 -39.71
C GLU A 23 15.64 10.13 -38.88
N ASP A 24 14.72 11.04 -38.55
CA ASP A 24 14.94 12.11 -37.58
C ASP A 24 15.47 11.48 -36.31
N ILE A 25 16.79 11.52 -36.08
CA ILE A 25 17.39 11.22 -34.80
C ILE A 25 16.82 12.28 -33.85
N PRO A 26 16.04 11.93 -32.85
CA PRO A 26 15.56 12.91 -31.87
C PRO A 26 16.79 13.65 -31.34
N GLU A 27 16.84 14.98 -31.44
CA GLU A 27 17.88 15.77 -30.79
C GLU A 27 17.92 15.36 -29.31
N GLU A 28 19.06 14.88 -28.84
CA GLU A 28 19.26 14.49 -27.46
C GLU A 28 19.05 15.76 -26.63
N HIS A 29 17.93 15.84 -25.94
CA HIS A 29 17.57 17.00 -25.12
C HIS A 29 18.60 17.16 -24.00
N VAL A 30 19.44 18.18 -24.12
CA VAL A 30 20.45 18.51 -23.11
C VAL A 30 19.77 19.23 -21.95
N PHE A 31 19.67 18.57 -20.80
CA PHE A 31 19.14 19.15 -19.57
C PHE A 31 19.88 20.41 -19.16
N THR A 32 19.19 21.55 -19.16
CA THR A 32 19.76 22.86 -18.83
C THR A 32 18.88 23.53 -17.75
N PRO A 33 19.22 23.36 -16.49
CA PRO A 33 18.42 23.91 -15.38
C PRO A 33 18.35 25.42 -15.44
N ASN A 34 17.13 25.96 -15.34
CA ASN A 34 16.86 27.41 -15.33
C ASN A 34 15.81 27.79 -14.26
N ALA A 35 15.48 26.88 -13.37
CA ALA A 35 14.60 27.09 -12.24
C ALA A 35 14.97 26.14 -11.09
N THR A 36 14.35 26.34 -9.92
CA THR A 36 14.51 25.48 -8.76
C THR A 36 13.14 24.97 -8.30
N LEU A 37 13.07 23.74 -7.83
CA LEU A 37 11.89 23.12 -7.26
C LEU A 37 12.19 22.66 -5.83
N SER A 38 11.29 22.98 -4.90
CA SER A 38 11.29 22.39 -3.56
C SER A 38 9.89 21.88 -3.22
N LEU A 39 9.82 20.80 -2.46
CA LEU A 39 8.55 20.26 -2.05
C LEU A 39 8.55 19.73 -0.63
N ALA A 40 7.40 19.91 0.04
CA ALA A 40 7.07 19.32 1.33
C ALA A 40 6.03 18.22 1.10
N THR A 41 6.20 17.09 1.78
CA THR A 41 5.25 15.98 1.75
C THR A 41 4.64 15.76 3.13
N GLY A 42 3.55 15.00 3.18
CA GLY A 42 2.96 14.48 4.41
C GLY A 42 2.24 13.17 4.09
N VAL A 43 2.25 12.24 5.04
CA VAL A 43 1.47 11.01 4.90
C VAL A 43 0.00 11.38 5.01
N TYR A 44 -0.82 10.91 4.07
CA TYR A 44 -2.26 11.16 4.10
C TYR A 44 -2.86 10.62 5.40
N GLY A 45 -3.60 11.48 6.08
CA GLY A 45 -4.18 11.19 7.38
C GLY A 45 -3.36 11.68 8.59
N ASP A 46 -2.06 11.93 8.46
CA ASP A 46 -1.19 12.42 9.55
C ASP A 46 -1.53 13.88 10.01
N GLY A 47 -2.43 14.55 9.31
CA GLY A 47 -2.82 15.94 9.57
C GLY A 47 -4.09 16.15 10.40
N ARG A 48 -4.82 15.10 10.74
CA ARG A 48 -5.96 15.23 11.67
C ARG A 48 -5.41 15.36 13.07
N THR A 49 -5.49 16.56 13.59
CA THR A 49 -5.06 17.03 14.92
C THR A 49 -4.89 15.86 15.90
N LYS A 50 -3.62 15.63 16.30
CA LYS A 50 -3.34 14.84 17.50
C LYS A 50 -4.21 15.43 18.59
N ALA A 51 -5.26 14.72 18.98
CA ALA A 51 -6.01 15.10 20.17
C ALA A 51 -4.99 15.13 21.30
N VAL A 52 -4.91 16.24 22.00
CA VAL A 52 -3.91 16.44 23.05
C VAL A 52 -4.07 15.33 24.08
N GLY A 53 -3.08 14.41 24.13
CA GLY A 53 -3.04 13.34 25.13
C GLY A 53 -3.17 11.91 24.62
N ILE A 54 -3.24 11.67 23.30
CA ILE A 54 -3.20 10.30 22.75
C ILE A 54 -1.77 9.97 22.36
N ASP A 55 -1.18 8.97 23.02
CA ASP A 55 0.10 8.41 22.63
C ASP A 55 -0.08 7.62 21.32
N VAL A 56 0.63 8.03 20.27
CA VAL A 56 0.73 7.25 19.01
C VAL A 56 1.49 5.96 19.35
N SER A 57 0.95 4.82 18.96
CA SER A 57 1.65 3.56 19.18
C SER A 57 2.98 3.53 18.39
N GLU A 58 3.98 2.82 18.90
CA GLU A 58 5.29 2.66 18.23
C GLU A 58 5.12 2.08 16.80
N GLU A 59 4.11 1.24 16.59
CA GLU A 59 3.77 0.72 15.25
C GLU A 59 3.28 1.81 14.31
N GLU A 60 2.43 2.74 14.80
CA GLU A 60 1.93 3.85 13.98
C GLU A 60 3.03 4.81 13.58
N GLU A 61 3.96 5.07 14.48
CA GLU A 61 5.15 5.88 14.15
C GLU A 61 5.96 5.23 13.02
N LYS A 62 6.17 3.92 13.09
CA LYS A 62 6.89 3.16 12.06
C LYS A 62 6.14 3.12 10.73
N GLU A 63 4.81 2.97 10.77
CA GLU A 63 3.95 2.98 9.57
C GLU A 63 3.94 4.33 8.84
N ASN A 64 4.15 5.43 9.57
CA ASN A 64 4.18 6.79 9.03
C ASN A 64 5.58 7.26 8.66
N LYS A 65 6.60 6.47 9.00
CA LYS A 65 7.98 6.90 8.87
C LYS A 65 8.42 6.97 7.41
N ILE A 66 9.01 8.11 7.04
CA ILE A 66 9.66 8.33 5.74
C ILE A 66 11.16 8.16 5.93
N HIS A 67 11.71 7.02 5.52
CA HIS A 67 13.16 6.76 5.50
C HIS A 67 13.82 7.34 4.26
N THR A 68 13.14 7.21 3.11
CA THR A 68 13.61 7.77 1.84
C THR A 68 12.46 8.48 1.14
N LEU A 69 12.77 9.59 0.47
CA LEU A 69 11.83 10.34 -0.34
C LEU A 69 12.47 10.65 -1.69
N ASP A 70 11.93 10.07 -2.75
CA ASP A 70 12.38 10.26 -4.13
C ASP A 70 11.44 11.18 -4.86
N VAL A 71 11.97 12.21 -5.48
CA VAL A 71 11.26 13.12 -6.37
C VAL A 71 11.79 12.92 -7.78
N LEU A 72 10.92 12.52 -8.69
CA LEU A 72 11.21 12.37 -10.10
C LEU A 72 10.52 13.51 -10.86
N VAL A 73 11.25 14.21 -11.68
CA VAL A 73 10.73 15.30 -12.50
C VAL A 73 10.87 14.96 -13.98
N PHE A 74 9.80 15.15 -14.72
CA PHE A 74 9.71 14.93 -16.17
C PHE A 74 9.36 16.23 -16.86
N SER A 75 9.93 16.47 -18.04
CA SER A 75 9.55 17.55 -18.95
C SER A 75 8.29 17.16 -19.73
N GLY A 76 7.32 18.06 -19.79
CA GLY A 76 6.02 17.81 -20.41
C GLY A 76 5.00 17.17 -19.46
N THR A 77 3.84 16.83 -20.03
CA THR A 77 2.70 16.21 -19.35
C THR A 77 2.25 14.96 -20.10
N GLY A 78 1.44 14.12 -19.42
CA GLY A 78 0.92 12.90 -20.01
C GLY A 78 1.96 11.78 -20.12
N ASP A 79 1.61 10.73 -20.86
CA ASP A 79 2.36 9.47 -20.95
C ASP A 79 3.75 9.59 -21.56
N ASP A 80 3.93 10.54 -22.43
CA ASP A 80 5.16 10.81 -23.17
C ASP A 80 6.10 11.80 -22.48
N ALA A 81 5.75 12.28 -21.27
CA ALA A 81 6.64 13.14 -20.50
C ALA A 81 8.00 12.46 -20.30
N VAL A 82 9.09 13.19 -20.57
CA VAL A 82 10.45 12.65 -20.62
C VAL A 82 11.18 12.96 -19.32
N TYR A 83 11.90 11.98 -18.78
CA TYR A 83 12.70 12.16 -17.57
C TYR A 83 13.61 13.37 -17.68
N GLN A 84 13.59 14.22 -16.66
CA GLN A 84 14.41 15.43 -16.57
C GLN A 84 15.47 15.28 -15.49
N THR A 85 15.05 15.06 -14.26
CA THR A 85 15.95 14.99 -13.09
C THR A 85 15.29 14.24 -11.95
N GLN A 86 16.08 13.95 -10.91
CA GLN A 86 15.60 13.34 -9.67
C GLN A 86 16.37 13.85 -8.45
N ARG A 87 15.76 13.75 -7.30
CA ARG A 87 16.38 14.01 -6.01
C ARG A 87 15.89 13.01 -4.97
N ARG A 88 16.85 12.41 -4.23
CA ARG A 88 16.54 11.60 -3.02
C ARG A 88 16.87 12.42 -1.78
N ALA A 89 15.98 12.42 -0.81
CA ALA A 89 16.21 12.86 0.57
C ALA A 89 16.01 11.67 1.52
N ASN A 90 16.67 11.70 2.68
CA ASN A 90 16.58 10.62 3.67
C ASN A 90 16.12 11.18 5.01
N GLU A 91 15.28 10.40 5.71
CA GLU A 91 14.75 10.72 7.06
C GLU A 91 14.10 12.12 7.16
N THR A 92 13.48 12.58 6.06
CA THR A 92 12.82 13.89 6.01
C THR A 92 11.64 13.90 5.03
N PRO A 93 10.55 14.62 5.35
CA PRO A 93 9.46 14.86 4.42
C PRO A 93 9.72 16.06 3.48
N LEU A 94 10.92 16.66 3.51
CA LEU A 94 11.27 17.85 2.75
C LEU A 94 12.34 17.54 1.72
N VAL A 95 12.15 18.01 0.47
CA VAL A 95 13.16 17.93 -0.59
C VAL A 95 13.41 19.34 -1.14
N PRO A 96 14.49 20.00 -0.71
CA PRO A 96 14.84 21.35 -1.16
C PRO A 96 15.67 21.33 -2.45
N ASP A 97 15.60 22.43 -3.17
CA ASP A 97 16.57 22.88 -4.18
C ASP A 97 16.88 21.87 -5.29
N ILE A 98 15.85 21.29 -5.88
CA ILE A 98 15.99 20.47 -7.09
C ILE A 98 16.20 21.41 -8.29
N ALA A 99 17.33 21.29 -8.99
CA ALA A 99 17.56 21.99 -10.23
C ALA A 99 16.66 21.40 -11.32
N VAL A 100 15.84 22.25 -11.97
CA VAL A 100 14.84 21.86 -12.97
C VAL A 100 14.83 22.79 -14.16
N GLU A 101 14.32 22.32 -15.29
CA GLU A 101 13.94 23.17 -16.41
C GLU A 101 12.51 23.66 -16.20
N ALA A 102 12.30 24.95 -16.43
CA ALA A 102 10.98 25.57 -16.39
C ALA A 102 10.10 25.11 -17.56
N GLY A 103 8.79 25.30 -17.40
CA GLY A 103 7.78 24.90 -18.38
C GLY A 103 6.88 23.80 -17.87
N SER A 104 6.14 23.16 -18.76
CA SER A 104 5.28 22.03 -18.40
C SER A 104 6.11 20.89 -17.80
N ALA A 105 5.71 20.43 -16.63
CA ALA A 105 6.42 19.39 -15.91
C ALA A 105 5.46 18.40 -15.25
N THR A 106 5.91 17.17 -15.14
CA THR A 106 5.24 16.13 -14.36
C THR A 106 6.14 15.69 -13.22
N ILE A 107 5.58 15.58 -12.02
CA ILE A 107 6.29 15.21 -10.80
C ILE A 107 5.70 13.92 -10.23
N VAL A 108 6.57 12.95 -9.93
CA VAL A 108 6.22 11.72 -9.19
C VAL A 108 7.01 11.71 -7.88
N VAL A 109 6.31 11.50 -6.77
CA VAL A 109 6.93 11.46 -5.44
C VAL A 109 6.71 10.08 -4.83
N LEU A 110 7.79 9.42 -4.45
CA LEU A 110 7.81 8.08 -3.89
C LEU A 110 8.51 8.12 -2.53
N ALA A 111 7.87 7.57 -1.50
CA ALA A 111 8.51 7.35 -0.21
C ALA A 111 8.76 5.85 0.01
N ASN A 112 9.89 5.53 0.62
CA ASN A 112 10.33 4.18 0.98
C ASN A 112 10.34 3.20 -0.20
N SER A 113 10.55 3.70 -1.43
CA SER A 113 10.60 2.86 -2.62
C SER A 113 11.80 1.91 -2.57
N SER A 114 11.58 0.63 -2.84
CA SER A 114 12.62 -0.38 -3.00
C SER A 114 13.39 -0.26 -4.32
N ILE A 115 12.90 0.57 -5.25
CA ILE A 115 13.49 0.74 -6.58
C ILE A 115 14.57 1.84 -6.51
N ASP A 116 15.75 1.55 -7.05
CA ASP A 116 16.77 2.59 -7.22
C ASP A 116 16.28 3.63 -8.25
N PRO A 117 16.17 4.93 -7.88
CA PRO A 117 15.72 5.97 -8.80
C PRO A 117 16.55 6.06 -10.09
N LYS A 118 17.78 5.57 -10.10
CA LYS A 118 18.60 5.50 -11.32
C LYS A 118 17.99 4.60 -12.41
N ALA A 119 17.11 3.67 -12.03
CA ALA A 119 16.39 2.83 -12.99
C ALA A 119 15.43 3.64 -13.88
N PHE A 120 15.08 4.87 -13.46
CA PHE A 120 14.13 5.73 -14.17
C PHE A 120 14.80 6.70 -15.16
N VAL A 121 16.12 6.85 -15.09
CA VAL A 121 16.88 7.73 -15.99
C VAL A 121 16.61 7.34 -17.45
N THR A 122 16.35 8.32 -18.31
CA THR A 122 16.01 8.17 -19.73
C THR A 122 14.64 7.51 -20.04
N LYS A 123 13.82 7.25 -19.02
CA LYS A 123 12.49 6.66 -19.20
C LYS A 123 11.43 7.73 -19.46
N LYS A 124 10.40 7.38 -20.22
CA LYS A 124 9.15 8.13 -20.27
C LYS A 124 8.32 7.85 -19.01
N LEU A 125 7.44 8.78 -18.66
CA LEU A 125 6.54 8.61 -17.50
C LEU A 125 5.76 7.29 -17.57
N SER A 126 5.18 6.94 -18.74
CA SER A 126 4.47 5.68 -18.93
C SER A 126 5.30 4.45 -18.55
N GLN A 127 6.58 4.45 -18.95
CA GLN A 127 7.50 3.34 -18.61
C GLN A 127 7.84 3.30 -17.11
N VAL A 128 7.92 4.46 -16.45
CA VAL A 128 8.18 4.53 -15.01
C VAL A 128 6.97 4.01 -14.22
N LEU A 129 5.76 4.31 -14.65
CA LEU A 129 4.53 3.87 -13.98
C LEU A 129 4.25 2.36 -14.13
N GLU A 130 4.94 1.67 -15.04
CA GLU A 130 4.88 0.20 -15.14
C GLU A 130 5.73 -0.53 -14.09
N TYR A 131 6.63 0.18 -13.41
CA TYR A 131 7.38 -0.43 -12.31
C TYR A 131 6.48 -0.82 -11.16
N THR A 132 6.84 -1.90 -10.47
CA THR A 132 6.06 -2.42 -9.35
C THR A 132 6.94 -2.64 -8.12
N HIS A 133 6.34 -2.44 -6.94
CA HIS A 133 6.88 -2.90 -5.67
C HIS A 133 6.42 -4.34 -5.40
N SER A 134 7.21 -5.09 -4.63
CA SER A 134 6.84 -6.39 -4.10
C SER A 134 6.33 -6.25 -2.66
N LEU A 135 5.28 -6.97 -2.31
CA LEU A 135 4.75 -7.02 -0.94
C LEU A 135 5.80 -7.54 0.08
N LYS A 136 6.81 -8.29 -0.36
CA LYS A 136 7.96 -8.70 0.47
C LYS A 136 8.80 -7.52 0.98
N ASP A 137 8.75 -6.39 0.28
CA ASP A 137 9.49 -5.19 0.64
C ASP A 137 8.75 -4.33 1.68
N GLU A 138 7.46 -4.56 1.90
CA GLU A 138 6.61 -3.81 2.81
C GLU A 138 6.84 -4.26 4.27
N THR A 139 7.84 -3.69 4.90
CA THR A 139 8.18 -3.97 6.30
C THR A 139 8.31 -2.68 7.10
N LEU A 140 7.97 -2.71 8.39
CA LEU A 140 8.06 -1.53 9.25
C LEU A 140 9.50 -1.01 9.43
N ASP A 141 10.50 -1.89 9.34
CA ASP A 141 11.90 -1.50 9.46
C ASP A 141 12.43 -0.75 8.24
N ARG A 142 11.91 -1.03 7.06
CA ARG A 142 12.22 -0.32 5.81
C ARG A 142 11.30 0.87 5.57
N GLY A 143 10.20 0.96 6.30
CA GLY A 143 9.07 1.82 6.03
C GLY A 143 8.17 1.29 4.94
N LEU A 144 6.87 1.54 5.07
CA LEU A 144 5.89 1.16 4.05
C LEU A 144 6.04 2.04 2.81
N SER A 145 5.97 1.45 1.63
CA SER A 145 6.02 2.20 0.37
C SER A 145 4.80 3.12 0.23
N MET A 146 5.06 4.36 -0.19
CA MET A 146 4.01 5.36 -0.40
C MET A 146 4.27 6.15 -1.68
N SER A 147 3.22 6.67 -2.28
CA SER A 147 3.33 7.60 -3.39
C SER A 147 2.28 8.69 -3.35
N SER A 148 2.60 9.84 -3.94
CA SER A 148 1.60 10.83 -4.31
C SER A 148 0.82 10.38 -5.54
N LYS A 149 -0.26 11.13 -5.89
CA LYS A 149 -0.71 11.16 -7.27
C LYS A 149 0.41 11.72 -8.16
N VAL A 150 0.40 11.40 -9.44
CA VAL A 150 1.22 12.09 -10.45
C VAL A 150 0.75 13.54 -10.56
N ILE A 151 1.66 14.50 -10.44
CA ILE A 151 1.36 15.93 -10.39
C ILE A 151 1.79 16.55 -11.71
N GLU A 152 0.85 17.08 -12.47
CA GLU A 152 1.12 17.91 -13.64
C GLU A 152 1.09 19.39 -13.25
N THR A 153 2.11 20.14 -13.63
CA THR A 153 2.29 21.53 -13.23
C THR A 153 3.04 22.32 -14.32
N ASN A 154 3.15 23.63 -14.11
CA ASN A 154 4.01 24.49 -14.93
C ASN A 154 5.03 25.18 -14.03
N LEU A 155 6.31 24.92 -14.23
CA LEU A 155 7.41 25.50 -13.48
C LEU A 155 7.82 26.84 -14.08
N THR A 156 7.97 27.85 -13.21
CA THR A 156 8.29 29.23 -13.63
C THR A 156 9.81 29.39 -13.72
N ILE A 157 10.26 29.99 -14.82
CA ILE A 157 11.67 30.27 -15.10
C ILE A 157 12.25 31.27 -14.10
N ASP A 158 13.55 31.16 -13.80
CA ASP A 158 14.30 32.04 -12.89
C ASP A 158 13.62 32.20 -11.52
N THR A 159 12.89 31.17 -11.09
CA THR A 159 12.06 31.20 -9.89
C THR A 159 12.28 29.95 -9.06
N HIS A 160 12.17 30.09 -7.74
CA HIS A 160 12.07 28.98 -6.82
C HIS A 160 10.62 28.52 -6.71
N ASN A 161 10.27 27.42 -7.35
CA ASN A 161 8.93 26.83 -7.35
C ASN A 161 8.77 25.96 -6.10
N ILE A 162 7.68 26.12 -5.35
CA ILE A 162 7.49 25.45 -4.05
C ILE A 162 6.14 24.74 -4.00
N PHE A 163 6.14 23.48 -3.60
CA PHE A 163 4.96 22.78 -3.10
C PHE A 163 5.03 22.73 -1.56
N GLY A 164 4.06 23.35 -0.88
CA GLY A 164 4.01 23.49 0.58
C GLY A 164 4.20 24.92 1.05
N ASP A 165 4.57 25.08 2.34
CA ASP A 165 4.86 26.40 2.92
C ASP A 165 6.26 26.87 2.51
N ALA A 166 6.35 28.05 1.91
CA ALA A 166 7.62 28.66 1.53
C ALA A 166 8.58 28.82 2.73
N ASN A 167 8.06 29.07 3.94
CA ASN A 167 8.86 29.19 5.15
C ASN A 167 9.57 27.88 5.55
N SER A 168 9.11 26.75 5.06
CA SER A 168 9.76 25.44 5.29
C SER A 168 11.10 25.33 4.52
N PHE A 169 11.37 26.21 3.56
CA PHE A 169 12.53 26.20 2.69
C PHE A 169 13.35 27.50 2.80
N VAL A 170 13.66 27.91 4.03
CA VAL A 170 14.36 29.16 4.31
C VAL A 170 15.80 29.11 3.74
N GLY A 171 16.04 29.89 2.70
CA GLY A 171 17.32 30.08 2.02
C GLY A 171 17.27 31.31 1.12
N ASN A 172 18.39 31.73 0.53
CA ASN A 172 18.54 32.97 -0.26
C ASN A 172 17.81 32.94 -1.62
N HIS A 173 16.60 32.43 -1.67
CA HIS A 173 15.83 32.30 -2.91
C HIS A 173 14.69 33.32 -2.94
N SER A 174 14.74 34.20 -3.91
CA SER A 174 13.69 35.15 -4.19
C SER A 174 13.63 35.40 -5.72
N PRO A 175 12.48 35.45 -6.33
CA PRO A 175 11.15 35.24 -5.74
C PRO A 175 10.78 33.75 -5.68
N ASN A 176 10.00 33.42 -4.65
CA ASN A 176 9.42 32.08 -4.49
C ASN A 176 8.03 32.08 -5.12
N GLU A 177 7.69 31.02 -5.85
CA GLU A 177 6.35 30.79 -6.36
C GLU A 177 5.76 29.51 -5.78
N ILE A 178 4.65 29.65 -5.05
CA ILE A 178 3.94 28.50 -4.49
C ILE A 178 3.06 27.88 -5.55
N LYS A 179 3.30 26.60 -5.86
CA LYS A 179 2.54 25.79 -6.83
C LYS A 179 1.39 25.02 -6.19
N GLY A 180 1.45 24.75 -4.90
CA GLY A 180 0.41 24.00 -4.16
C GLY A 180 0.76 23.80 -2.71
N GLY A 181 -0.12 23.09 -1.98
CA GLY A 181 0.10 22.68 -0.60
C GLY A 181 1.11 21.55 -0.46
N LYS A 182 1.23 21.01 0.75
CA LYS A 182 1.98 19.75 0.98
C LYS A 182 1.46 18.65 0.05
N ILE A 183 2.39 17.87 -0.48
CA ILE A 183 2.05 16.71 -1.32
C ILE A 183 1.69 15.55 -0.42
N GLU A 184 0.48 15.05 -0.56
CA GLU A 184 -0.02 13.91 0.21
C GLU A 184 0.54 12.60 -0.34
N LEU A 185 1.04 11.75 0.57
CA LEU A 185 1.54 10.42 0.29
C LEU A 185 0.56 9.38 0.83
N TYR A 186 0.19 8.44 -0.03
CA TYR A 186 -0.70 7.32 0.29
C TYR A 186 0.10 6.02 0.34
N ARG A 187 -0.04 5.25 1.42
CA ARG A 187 0.59 3.92 1.55
C ARG A 187 0.07 3.00 0.43
N HIS A 188 0.92 2.13 -0.08
CA HIS A 188 0.51 1.16 -1.11
C HIS A 188 -0.28 -0.01 -0.53
N VAL A 189 -0.05 -0.34 0.72
CA VAL A 189 -0.74 -1.42 1.42
C VAL A 189 -2.05 -0.97 2.06
N ALA A 190 -2.93 -1.94 2.25
CA ALA A 190 -4.00 -1.95 3.23
C ALA A 190 -3.58 -2.83 4.41
N GLN A 191 -4.26 -2.68 5.55
CA GLN A 191 -4.06 -3.52 6.72
C GLN A 191 -5.33 -4.31 7.03
N VAL A 192 -5.22 -5.63 7.16
CA VAL A 192 -6.31 -6.52 7.57
C VAL A 192 -6.02 -7.01 8.98
N ASN A 193 -6.90 -6.67 9.92
CA ASN A 193 -6.76 -6.91 11.35
C ASN A 193 -7.83 -7.89 11.84
N LEU A 194 -7.43 -9.02 12.42
CA LEU A 194 -8.34 -9.83 13.22
C LEU A 194 -8.40 -9.25 14.63
N LYS A 195 -9.55 -8.70 15.01
CA LYS A 195 -9.75 -8.04 16.32
C LYS A 195 -10.21 -9.00 17.40
N SER A 196 -11.12 -9.90 17.06
CA SER A 196 -11.64 -10.88 18.01
C SER A 196 -12.20 -12.12 17.34
N VAL A 197 -12.17 -13.24 18.07
CA VAL A 197 -12.88 -14.49 17.75
C VAL A 197 -13.61 -14.97 18.99
N LYS A 198 -14.90 -15.24 18.87
CA LYS A 198 -15.74 -15.74 19.96
C LYS A 198 -16.68 -16.84 19.49
N ILE A 199 -17.13 -17.67 20.42
CA ILE A 199 -18.21 -18.63 20.20
C ILE A 199 -19.54 -17.93 20.46
N SER A 200 -20.56 -18.24 19.66
CA SER A 200 -21.92 -17.74 19.85
C SER A 200 -22.49 -18.17 21.21
N THR A 201 -23.23 -17.27 21.86
CA THR A 201 -23.88 -17.53 23.15
C THR A 201 -24.94 -18.63 23.10
N THR A 202 -25.40 -19.00 21.91
CA THR A 202 -26.32 -20.15 21.71
C THR A 202 -25.61 -21.50 21.74
N ASN A 203 -24.28 -21.53 21.56
CA ASN A 203 -23.45 -22.74 21.55
C ASN A 203 -22.58 -22.85 22.82
N THR A 204 -23.21 -22.87 23.98
CA THR A 204 -22.56 -22.68 25.28
C THR A 204 -21.53 -23.75 25.66
N GLY A 205 -21.58 -24.94 25.05
CA GLY A 205 -20.65 -26.06 25.31
C GLY A 205 -19.63 -26.28 24.18
N ALA A 206 -19.71 -25.50 23.10
CA ALA A 206 -18.79 -25.65 21.98
C ALA A 206 -17.43 -24.98 22.26
N THR A 207 -16.38 -25.52 21.65
CA THR A 207 -15.02 -24.98 21.69
C THR A 207 -14.43 -24.90 20.29
N PHE A 208 -13.67 -23.89 20.04
CA PHE A 208 -12.84 -23.78 18.83
C PHE A 208 -11.37 -23.64 19.24
N GLN A 209 -10.55 -24.55 18.77
CA GLN A 209 -9.11 -24.53 18.95
C GLN A 209 -8.50 -23.91 17.68
N LEU A 210 -8.14 -22.63 17.77
CA LEU A 210 -7.52 -21.90 16.66
C LEU A 210 -6.07 -22.37 16.48
N GLU A 211 -5.75 -22.82 15.29
CA GLU A 211 -4.44 -23.36 14.91
C GLU A 211 -3.69 -22.42 13.94
N GLU A 212 -4.43 -21.74 13.06
CA GLU A 212 -3.83 -20.88 12.05
C GLU A 212 -4.79 -19.78 11.59
N VAL A 213 -4.24 -18.63 11.23
CA VAL A 213 -4.93 -17.54 10.51
C VAL A 213 -4.07 -17.15 9.32
N PHE A 214 -4.65 -17.12 8.12
CA PHE A 214 -3.89 -16.79 6.93
C PHE A 214 -4.70 -15.97 5.91
N MET A 215 -3.98 -15.28 5.04
CA MET A 215 -4.54 -14.52 3.92
C MET A 215 -4.52 -15.35 2.65
N ALA A 216 -5.51 -15.16 1.78
CA ALA A 216 -5.58 -15.77 0.45
C ALA A 216 -6.01 -14.74 -0.61
N ASN A 217 -5.73 -15.02 -1.87
CA ASN A 217 -5.96 -14.11 -2.99
C ASN A 217 -5.34 -12.73 -2.75
N VAL A 218 -4.14 -12.67 -2.21
CA VAL A 218 -3.37 -11.43 -2.02
C VAL A 218 -2.56 -11.16 -3.28
N LYS A 219 -2.56 -9.93 -3.75
CA LYS A 219 -1.66 -9.52 -4.83
C LYS A 219 -0.26 -9.28 -4.29
N GLY A 220 0.73 -9.91 -4.90
CA GLY A 220 2.13 -9.81 -4.50
C GLY A 220 2.83 -8.54 -4.99
N TYR A 221 2.19 -7.78 -5.88
CA TYR A 221 2.78 -6.61 -6.55
C TYR A 221 1.80 -5.44 -6.64
N SER A 222 2.34 -4.22 -6.58
CA SER A 222 1.63 -2.95 -6.72
C SER A 222 2.44 -2.01 -7.61
N HIS A 223 1.79 -1.24 -8.50
CA HIS A 223 2.45 -0.16 -9.23
C HIS A 223 2.97 0.92 -8.27
N ILE A 224 4.01 1.64 -8.69
CA ILE A 224 4.70 2.61 -7.82
C ILE A 224 3.96 3.93 -7.65
N ALA A 225 3.06 4.29 -8.55
CA ALA A 225 2.28 5.53 -8.47
C ALA A 225 1.01 5.44 -9.33
N SER A 226 0.07 6.35 -9.09
CA SER A 226 -1.17 6.50 -9.85
C SER A 226 -1.27 7.88 -10.47
N LYS A 227 -1.79 7.97 -11.70
CA LYS A 227 -2.12 9.24 -12.37
C LYS A 227 -3.41 9.86 -11.86
N LYS A 228 -4.27 9.09 -11.22
CA LYS A 228 -5.59 9.53 -10.79
C LYS A 228 -5.55 10.15 -9.41
N GLU A 229 -6.49 11.06 -9.17
CA GLU A 229 -6.71 11.65 -7.85
C GLU A 229 -7.53 10.72 -6.96
N TYR A 230 -7.41 10.92 -5.64
CA TYR A 230 -8.30 10.31 -4.66
C TYR A 230 -9.77 10.64 -5.01
N PRO A 231 -10.72 9.69 -4.91
CA PRO A 231 -10.55 8.33 -4.41
C PRO A 231 -10.11 7.29 -5.46
N ASN A 232 -9.83 7.69 -6.70
CA ASN A 232 -9.54 6.79 -7.82
C ASN A 232 -8.03 6.60 -8.08
N ASN A 233 -7.22 6.81 -7.07
CA ASN A 233 -5.77 6.78 -7.14
C ASN A 233 -5.20 5.37 -6.86
N TRP A 234 -5.78 4.35 -7.48
CA TRP A 234 -5.31 2.97 -7.32
C TRP A 234 -3.94 2.72 -7.94
N VAL A 235 -3.24 1.78 -7.31
CA VAL A 235 -1.94 1.26 -7.77
C VAL A 235 -1.98 -0.26 -7.98
N GLU A 236 -3.16 -0.82 -8.14
CA GLU A 236 -3.37 -2.25 -8.34
C GLU A 236 -2.57 -2.77 -9.54
N ALA A 237 -1.67 -3.74 -9.32
CA ALA A 237 -1.03 -4.46 -10.40
C ALA A 237 -1.93 -5.62 -10.88
N ASN A 238 -2.02 -5.79 -12.20
CA ASN A 238 -2.79 -6.87 -12.84
C ASN A 238 -1.90 -7.98 -13.42
N ALA A 239 -0.59 -7.82 -13.33
CA ALA A 239 0.41 -8.80 -13.72
C ALA A 239 1.60 -8.75 -12.76
N ALA A 240 2.25 -9.89 -12.56
CA ALA A 240 3.53 -9.96 -11.89
C ALA A 240 4.68 -9.66 -12.87
N PRO A 241 5.86 -9.25 -12.36
CA PRO A 241 7.09 -9.26 -13.15
C PRO A 241 7.36 -10.62 -13.77
N SER A 242 8.13 -10.63 -14.87
CA SER A 242 8.44 -11.87 -15.61
C SER A 242 9.07 -12.94 -14.70
N GLY A 243 8.48 -14.12 -14.69
CA GLY A 243 8.92 -15.25 -13.87
C GLY A 243 8.33 -15.31 -12.47
N GLU A 244 7.56 -14.30 -12.06
CA GLU A 244 6.94 -14.22 -10.76
C GLU A 244 5.44 -14.55 -10.81
N LYS A 245 4.83 -14.80 -9.62
CA LYS A 245 3.41 -15.08 -9.47
C LYS A 245 2.68 -13.90 -8.85
N LEU A 246 1.56 -13.50 -9.44
CA LEU A 246 0.75 -12.38 -8.95
C LEU A 246 0.02 -12.72 -7.65
N TRP A 247 -0.50 -13.94 -7.52
CA TRP A 247 -1.37 -14.34 -6.43
C TRP A 247 -0.60 -15.06 -5.32
N TRP A 248 -0.74 -14.57 -4.09
CA TRP A 248 -0.04 -15.04 -2.91
C TRP A 248 -1.01 -15.50 -1.83
N TYR A 249 -0.57 -16.52 -1.07
CA TYR A 249 -1.36 -17.22 -0.05
C TYR A 249 -0.49 -17.47 1.18
N GLY A 250 -1.07 -17.36 2.38
CA GLY A 250 -0.39 -17.77 3.61
C GLY A 250 -0.33 -19.29 3.74
N ASP A 251 -1.45 -19.98 3.42
CA ASP A 251 -1.50 -21.43 3.21
C ASP A 251 -2.23 -21.70 1.89
N TYR A 252 -1.68 -22.58 1.05
CA TYR A 252 -2.15 -22.84 -0.29
C TYR A 252 -2.51 -24.31 -0.48
N PHE A 253 -3.77 -24.56 -0.84
CA PHE A 253 -4.31 -25.87 -1.11
C PHE A 253 -4.49 -26.04 -2.61
N GLU A 254 -3.74 -26.97 -3.21
CA GLU A 254 -3.76 -27.22 -4.67
C GLU A 254 -4.96 -28.04 -5.16
N ASP A 255 -5.81 -28.53 -4.26
CA ASP A 255 -6.88 -29.48 -4.59
C ASP A 255 -7.96 -28.88 -5.50
N ASP A 256 -8.67 -29.79 -6.22
CA ASP A 256 -9.70 -29.55 -7.23
C ASP A 256 -10.90 -28.77 -6.67
N TRP A 257 -10.63 -27.52 -6.27
CA TRP A 257 -11.62 -26.66 -5.67
C TRP A 257 -12.57 -26.09 -6.71
N ASN A 258 -13.85 -26.44 -6.60
CA ASN A 258 -14.95 -25.95 -7.44
C ASN A 258 -15.88 -24.97 -6.71
N GLY A 259 -15.41 -24.31 -5.64
CA GLY A 259 -16.18 -23.39 -4.83
C GLY A 259 -16.42 -22.02 -5.48
N GLU A 260 -17.26 -21.20 -4.85
CA GLU A 260 -17.57 -19.84 -5.29
C GLU A 260 -16.34 -18.90 -5.24
N TYR A 261 -15.45 -19.09 -4.28
CA TYR A 261 -14.20 -18.35 -4.25
C TYR A 261 -13.23 -18.98 -5.23
N LYS A 262 -12.93 -18.27 -6.29
CA LYS A 262 -11.92 -18.70 -7.26
C LYS A 262 -10.54 -18.35 -6.72
N ILE A 263 -9.83 -19.37 -6.27
CA ILE A 263 -8.38 -19.26 -6.12
C ILE A 263 -7.73 -19.57 -7.47
N THR A 264 -6.67 -18.86 -7.82
CA THR A 264 -5.90 -19.19 -9.01
C THR A 264 -4.93 -20.32 -8.70
N LYS A 265 -4.92 -21.37 -9.54
CA LYS A 265 -3.89 -22.42 -9.50
C LYS A 265 -2.47 -21.87 -9.75
N ASP A 266 -2.33 -20.59 -10.06
CA ASP A 266 -1.08 -19.88 -10.33
C ASP A 266 -0.60 -19.04 -9.13
N GLY A 267 -0.86 -19.53 -7.92
CA GLY A 267 -0.47 -18.92 -6.66
C GLY A 267 0.86 -19.44 -6.12
N VAL A 268 1.35 -18.75 -5.10
CA VAL A 268 2.52 -19.13 -4.32
C VAL A 268 2.26 -18.92 -2.83
N MET A 269 2.74 -19.86 -2.01
CA MET A 269 2.67 -19.75 -0.55
C MET A 269 3.75 -18.80 -0.03
N ILE A 270 3.35 -17.92 0.90
CA ILE A 270 4.22 -16.89 1.49
C ILE A 270 4.02 -16.86 3.00
N ASP A 271 5.05 -17.16 3.75
CA ASP A 271 4.99 -17.38 5.20
C ASP A 271 4.47 -16.18 6.00
N PHE A 272 4.80 -14.95 5.62
CA PHE A 272 4.33 -13.76 6.35
C PHE A 272 2.83 -13.44 6.13
N LEU A 273 2.15 -14.16 5.25
CA LEU A 273 0.69 -14.11 5.08
C LEU A 273 -0.05 -15.13 5.95
N ALA A 274 0.66 -15.84 6.81
CA ALA A 274 0.10 -16.74 7.80
C ALA A 274 0.59 -16.38 9.21
N TRP A 275 -0.26 -16.64 10.20
CA TRP A 275 0.05 -16.59 11.61
C TRP A 275 -0.38 -17.90 12.27
N THR A 276 0.59 -18.63 12.78
CA THR A 276 0.39 -19.92 13.46
C THR A 276 0.72 -19.74 14.94
N PRO A 277 -0.27 -19.44 15.79
CA PRO A 277 -0.06 -19.35 17.23
C PRO A 277 0.18 -20.73 17.85
N GLU A 278 0.66 -20.77 19.12
CA GLU A 278 0.34 -21.93 19.95
C GLU A 278 -1.18 -22.07 19.99
N THR A 279 -1.70 -23.32 19.90
CA THR A 279 -3.14 -23.59 19.83
C THR A 279 -3.90 -22.80 20.89
N ILE A 280 -4.79 -21.91 20.45
CA ILE A 280 -5.60 -21.07 21.33
C ILE A 280 -6.99 -21.67 21.44
N GLU A 281 -7.41 -21.99 22.66
CA GLU A 281 -8.74 -22.49 22.95
C GLU A 281 -9.73 -21.33 23.15
N ILE A 282 -10.76 -21.27 22.30
CA ILE A 282 -11.81 -20.27 22.33
C ILE A 282 -13.11 -20.96 22.77
N THR A 283 -13.71 -20.46 23.85
CA THR A 283 -14.98 -20.95 24.40
C THR A 283 -15.95 -19.79 24.58
N LYS A 284 -17.16 -20.06 25.04
CA LYS A 284 -18.12 -19.01 25.41
C LYS A 284 -17.55 -17.98 26.40
N ASP A 285 -16.72 -18.47 27.37
CA ASP A 285 -16.19 -17.67 28.46
C ASP A 285 -14.72 -17.23 28.25
N ALA A 286 -14.03 -17.83 27.26
CA ALA A 286 -12.68 -17.51 26.85
C ALA A 286 -12.68 -17.00 25.40
N VAL A 287 -12.86 -15.70 25.26
CA VAL A 287 -12.86 -15.00 23.98
C VAL A 287 -11.44 -14.63 23.59
N LEU A 288 -11.08 -14.83 22.33
CA LEU A 288 -9.84 -14.29 21.81
C LEU A 288 -10.08 -12.85 21.39
N GLU A 289 -9.46 -11.91 22.07
CA GLU A 289 -9.58 -10.47 21.81
C GLU A 289 -8.22 -9.80 21.76
N THR A 290 -8.18 -8.63 21.13
CA THR A 290 -7.00 -7.80 21.10
C THR A 290 -6.61 -7.39 22.53
N GLU A 291 -5.37 -7.67 22.93
CA GLU A 291 -4.84 -7.24 24.22
C GLU A 291 -4.72 -5.69 24.28
N ASN A 292 -4.87 -5.13 25.49
CA ASN A 292 -4.68 -3.71 25.72
C ASN A 292 -3.30 -3.25 25.21
N GLY A 293 -3.29 -2.21 24.39
CA GLY A 293 -2.08 -1.65 23.78
C GLY A 293 -1.65 -2.32 22.47
N LYS A 294 -2.31 -3.43 22.07
CA LYS A 294 -2.12 -4.04 20.75
C LYS A 294 -3.25 -3.63 19.81
N ARG A 295 -2.95 -3.55 18.52
CA ARG A 295 -3.93 -3.17 17.49
C ARG A 295 -4.87 -4.31 17.11
N ALA A 296 -4.37 -5.54 17.06
CA ALA A 296 -5.10 -6.72 16.62
C ALA A 296 -4.53 -8.01 17.24
N VAL A 297 -5.28 -9.09 17.14
CA VAL A 297 -4.84 -10.46 17.44
C VAL A 297 -3.84 -10.93 16.39
N ALA A 298 -4.18 -10.70 15.10
CA ALA A 298 -3.31 -10.90 13.95
C ALA A 298 -3.51 -9.74 12.96
N SER A 299 -2.44 -9.32 12.30
CA SER A 299 -2.44 -8.20 11.38
C SER A 299 -1.62 -8.53 10.14
N PHE A 300 -2.16 -8.21 8.95
CA PHE A 300 -1.53 -8.48 7.68
C PHE A 300 -1.54 -7.23 6.79
N TYR A 301 -0.40 -6.93 6.17
CA TYR A 301 -0.34 -5.96 5.08
C TYR A 301 -0.65 -6.65 3.77
N VAL A 302 -1.52 -6.05 2.96
CA VAL A 302 -1.93 -6.57 1.65
C VAL A 302 -2.01 -5.44 0.64
N TYR A 303 -1.74 -5.73 -0.63
CA TYR A 303 -1.94 -4.74 -1.70
C TYR A 303 -3.40 -4.65 -2.14
N GLU A 304 -3.73 -3.60 -2.87
CA GLU A 304 -5.04 -3.38 -3.48
C GLU A 304 -5.48 -4.58 -4.31
N ASN A 305 -6.74 -4.95 -4.13
CA ASN A 305 -7.41 -5.94 -4.94
C ASN A 305 -8.83 -5.46 -5.23
N LEU A 306 -9.01 -4.88 -6.42
CA LEU A 306 -10.25 -4.21 -6.83
C LEU A 306 -11.35 -5.20 -7.29
N LYS A 307 -11.27 -6.47 -6.91
CA LYS A 307 -12.28 -7.47 -7.24
C LYS A 307 -13.51 -7.30 -6.36
N GLU A 308 -14.62 -6.88 -6.96
CA GLU A 308 -15.88 -6.59 -6.27
C GLU A 308 -16.86 -7.77 -6.24
N THR A 309 -16.78 -8.68 -7.20
CA THR A 309 -17.77 -9.76 -7.30
C THR A 309 -17.43 -10.92 -6.37
N PRO A 310 -18.45 -11.59 -5.76
CA PRO A 310 -18.25 -12.75 -4.89
C PRO A 310 -17.49 -13.90 -5.57
N VAL A 311 -17.75 -14.10 -6.86
CA VAL A 311 -17.06 -15.10 -7.71
C VAL A 311 -15.71 -14.61 -8.23
N GLY A 312 -15.31 -13.36 -7.92
CA GLY A 312 -14.00 -12.82 -8.24
C GLY A 312 -12.94 -13.33 -7.26
N GLN A 313 -11.70 -13.06 -7.58
CA GLN A 313 -10.55 -13.37 -6.75
C GLN A 313 -10.42 -12.30 -5.65
N ARG A 314 -11.41 -12.22 -4.75
CA ARG A 314 -11.40 -11.29 -3.62
C ARG A 314 -10.33 -11.72 -2.61
N THR A 315 -9.75 -10.76 -1.93
CA THR A 315 -8.84 -11.05 -0.81
C THR A 315 -9.62 -11.68 0.34
N LEU A 316 -9.11 -12.77 0.87
CA LEU A 316 -9.74 -13.58 1.91
C LEU A 316 -8.87 -13.60 3.16
N LEU A 317 -9.53 -13.57 4.33
CA LEU A 317 -8.95 -13.94 5.62
C LEU A 317 -9.54 -15.31 6.01
N VAL A 318 -8.70 -16.27 6.34
CA VAL A 318 -9.10 -17.65 6.65
C VAL A 318 -8.60 -18.01 8.04
N LEU A 319 -9.50 -18.53 8.88
CA LEU A 319 -9.14 -19.15 10.15
C LEU A 319 -9.26 -20.67 10.01
N LYS A 320 -8.27 -21.40 10.52
CA LYS A 320 -8.21 -22.85 10.54
C LYS A 320 -8.09 -23.36 11.97
N GLY A 321 -8.77 -24.46 12.27
CA GLY A 321 -8.67 -25.07 13.59
C GLY A 321 -9.54 -26.30 13.77
N THR A 322 -9.65 -26.74 15.01
CA THR A 322 -10.48 -27.87 15.43
C THR A 322 -11.73 -27.34 16.15
N TYR A 323 -12.92 -27.72 15.69
CA TYR A 323 -14.18 -27.42 16.34
C TYR A 323 -14.65 -28.61 17.18
N ILE A 324 -15.07 -28.37 18.41
CA ILE A 324 -15.65 -29.34 19.30
C ILE A 324 -17.09 -28.90 19.63
N ASP A 325 -18.07 -29.70 19.27
CA ASP A 325 -19.47 -29.37 19.50
C ASP A 325 -19.92 -29.55 20.98
N ASN A 326 -21.15 -29.12 21.28
CA ASN A 326 -21.75 -29.22 22.60
C ASN A 326 -21.82 -30.67 23.16
N ASN A 327 -21.69 -31.70 22.30
CA ASN A 327 -21.72 -33.12 22.66
C ASN A 327 -20.31 -33.73 22.76
N GLY A 328 -19.28 -32.92 22.55
CA GLY A 328 -17.87 -33.36 22.56
C GLY A 328 -17.44 -34.03 21.24
N LYS A 329 -18.21 -33.91 20.16
CA LYS A 329 -17.78 -34.36 18.83
C LYS A 329 -16.66 -33.46 18.33
N VAL A 330 -15.51 -34.06 18.05
CA VAL A 330 -14.33 -33.34 17.51
C VAL A 330 -14.33 -33.35 16.00
N GLU A 331 -14.25 -32.17 15.38
CA GLU A 331 -14.16 -31.96 13.97
C GLU A 331 -12.89 -31.16 13.65
N LYS A 332 -11.89 -31.84 13.08
CA LYS A 332 -10.59 -31.27 12.72
C LYS A 332 -10.64 -30.59 11.36
N ASP A 333 -9.61 -29.80 11.05
CA ASP A 333 -9.43 -29.09 9.77
C ASP A 333 -10.70 -28.33 9.38
N ARG A 334 -11.15 -27.47 10.30
CA ARG A 334 -12.31 -26.60 10.11
C ARG A 334 -11.86 -25.19 9.72
N PHE A 335 -12.52 -24.68 8.68
CA PHE A 335 -12.17 -23.40 8.09
C PHE A 335 -13.33 -22.41 8.21
N TYR A 336 -12.98 -21.16 8.47
CA TYR A 336 -13.88 -20.01 8.47
C TYR A 336 -13.28 -18.97 7.54
N THR A 337 -13.83 -18.87 6.33
CA THR A 337 -13.31 -18.02 5.26
C THR A 337 -14.12 -16.74 5.15
N ILE A 338 -13.46 -15.61 5.27
CA ILE A 338 -14.03 -14.28 5.29
C ILE A 338 -13.55 -13.51 4.06
N SER A 339 -14.48 -13.09 3.22
CA SER A 339 -14.18 -12.17 2.13
C SER A 339 -14.00 -10.76 2.69
N VAL A 340 -12.79 -10.23 2.59
CA VAL A 340 -12.49 -8.91 3.15
C VAL A 340 -13.28 -7.83 2.42
N ASN A 341 -14.02 -7.02 3.19
CA ASN A 341 -14.84 -5.92 2.68
C ASN A 341 -15.89 -6.31 1.63
N ASP A 342 -16.66 -7.40 1.87
CA ASP A 342 -17.76 -7.80 1.01
C ASP A 342 -19.10 -7.24 1.51
N PRO A 343 -19.75 -6.31 0.81
CA PRO A 343 -20.97 -5.62 1.28
C PRO A 343 -22.19 -6.54 1.43
N ASN A 344 -22.17 -7.73 0.87
CA ASN A 344 -23.28 -8.67 0.96
C ASN A 344 -23.29 -9.47 2.27
N ARG A 345 -22.31 -9.26 3.16
CA ARG A 345 -22.04 -10.13 4.29
C ARG A 345 -22.06 -9.43 5.66
N GLY A 346 -22.88 -8.41 5.81
CA GLY A 346 -23.23 -7.87 7.12
C GLY A 346 -22.19 -6.95 7.76
N TYR A 347 -21.67 -5.98 7.00
CA TYR A 347 -20.76 -4.97 7.55
C TYR A 347 -21.47 -3.94 8.40
N THR A 348 -20.84 -3.64 9.55
CA THR A 348 -21.02 -2.35 10.19
C THR A 348 -19.87 -1.46 9.70
N LEU A 349 -20.16 -0.57 8.74
CA LEU A 349 -19.24 0.51 8.41
C LEU A 349 -19.31 1.52 9.56
N THR A 350 -18.23 1.68 10.29
CA THR A 350 -18.08 2.86 11.15
C THR A 350 -17.68 4.01 10.22
N GLU A 351 -18.67 4.81 9.85
CA GLU A 351 -18.51 5.92 8.91
C GLU A 351 -17.90 7.12 9.62
N GLY A 352 -16.68 7.53 9.22
CA GLY A 352 -16.39 8.96 9.14
C GLY A 352 -17.04 9.48 7.86
N GLU A 353 -17.63 10.66 7.87
CA GLU A 353 -18.43 11.21 6.76
C GLU A 353 -17.70 11.29 5.41
N ASP A 354 -16.39 11.10 5.38
CA ASP A 354 -15.50 11.25 4.21
C ASP A 354 -14.93 9.95 3.64
N ILE A 355 -15.27 8.76 4.18
CA ILE A 355 -14.73 7.49 3.68
C ILE A 355 -15.56 7.03 2.47
N PRO A 356 -14.96 6.94 1.26
CA PRO A 356 -15.68 6.47 0.09
C PRO A 356 -16.16 5.04 0.30
N LYS A 357 -17.45 4.78 0.06
CA LYS A 357 -17.99 3.42 0.05
C LYS A 357 -17.33 2.64 -1.08
N HIS A 358 -16.62 1.57 -0.73
CA HIS A 358 -16.04 0.64 -1.68
C HIS A 358 -16.22 -0.78 -1.17
N SER A 359 -16.26 -1.75 -2.08
CA SER A 359 -16.54 -3.16 -1.80
C SER A 359 -15.37 -4.08 -2.13
N PHE A 360 -14.15 -3.58 -2.01
CA PHE A 360 -12.90 -4.26 -2.33
C PHE A 360 -11.79 -3.85 -1.36
N VAL A 361 -10.64 -4.48 -1.41
CA VAL A 361 -9.48 -4.05 -0.62
C VAL A 361 -8.78 -2.91 -1.34
N LYS A 362 -8.73 -1.75 -0.69
CA LYS A 362 -8.11 -0.53 -1.17
C LYS A 362 -6.91 -0.16 -0.30
N ARG A 363 -5.85 0.35 -0.92
CA ARG A 363 -4.68 0.88 -0.21
C ARG A 363 -5.04 1.99 0.78
N ASN A 364 -4.22 2.17 1.79
CA ASN A 364 -4.35 3.21 2.81
C ASN A 364 -5.64 3.10 3.65
N TYR A 365 -6.16 1.85 3.83
CA TYR A 365 -7.30 1.54 4.69
C TYR A 365 -6.98 0.40 5.66
N ARG A 366 -7.67 0.40 6.80
CA ARG A 366 -7.67 -0.69 7.79
C ARG A 366 -9.01 -1.40 7.77
N TYR A 367 -8.97 -2.73 7.69
CA TYR A 367 -10.13 -3.60 7.73
C TYR A 367 -10.07 -4.38 9.04
N ASN A 368 -10.86 -3.95 10.04
CA ASN A 368 -10.91 -4.58 11.36
C ASN A 368 -12.03 -5.61 11.38
N ILE A 369 -11.66 -6.87 11.60
CA ILE A 369 -12.56 -8.03 11.48
C ILE A 369 -12.77 -8.65 12.85
N SER A 370 -14.03 -8.82 13.26
CA SER A 370 -14.44 -9.57 14.45
C SER A 370 -15.35 -10.73 14.02
N LEU A 371 -15.07 -11.92 14.55
CA LEU A 371 -15.75 -13.15 14.16
C LEU A 371 -16.51 -13.74 15.32
N THR A 372 -17.76 -14.15 15.09
CA THR A 372 -18.54 -14.99 15.99
C THR A 372 -18.81 -16.34 15.32
N ILE A 373 -18.31 -17.42 15.90
CA ILE A 373 -18.47 -18.80 15.41
C ILE A 373 -19.78 -19.37 15.92
N ASN A 374 -20.66 -19.78 15.00
CA ASN A 374 -21.99 -20.33 15.28
C ASN A 374 -22.04 -21.87 15.15
N SER A 375 -21.18 -22.46 14.32
CA SER A 375 -21.12 -23.91 14.10
C SER A 375 -19.74 -24.34 13.58
N SER A 376 -19.60 -25.61 13.18
CA SER A 376 -18.30 -26.24 12.91
C SER A 376 -17.54 -25.71 11.66
N GLY A 377 -18.05 -24.75 10.94
CA GLY A 377 -17.38 -24.26 9.72
C GLY A 377 -17.38 -25.31 8.58
N SER A 378 -16.54 -25.09 7.56
CA SER A 378 -16.35 -26.03 6.46
C SER A 378 -15.12 -26.93 6.68
N ASP A 379 -15.13 -28.11 6.07
CA ASP A 379 -13.95 -28.98 5.94
C ASP A 379 -13.02 -28.57 4.78
N ARG A 380 -13.31 -27.41 4.14
CA ARG A 380 -12.58 -26.87 2.99
C ARG A 380 -12.29 -25.38 3.16
N PRO A 381 -11.09 -24.92 2.82
CA PRO A 381 -10.63 -23.57 3.16
C PRO A 381 -11.34 -22.45 2.39
N TYR A 382 -11.97 -22.73 1.26
CA TYR A 382 -12.53 -21.67 0.40
C TYR A 382 -14.02 -21.89 0.08
N ASP A 383 -14.74 -22.50 1.05
CA ASP A 383 -16.15 -22.82 0.89
C ASP A 383 -17.03 -21.67 1.39
N PRO A 384 -17.95 -21.13 0.57
CA PRO A 384 -18.91 -20.12 0.98
C PRO A 384 -19.92 -20.62 2.03
N VAL A 385 -20.07 -21.93 2.21
CA VAL A 385 -20.93 -22.53 3.25
C VAL A 385 -20.55 -22.05 4.67
N THR A 386 -19.32 -21.59 4.86
CA THR A 386 -18.87 -21.01 6.13
C THR A 386 -19.67 -19.80 6.59
N GLU A 387 -20.34 -19.07 5.69
CA GLU A 387 -21.18 -17.92 6.02
C GLU A 387 -22.35 -18.25 6.94
N ALA A 388 -22.98 -19.39 6.74
CA ALA A 388 -24.05 -19.87 7.62
C ALA A 388 -23.53 -20.30 9.00
N CYS A 389 -22.23 -20.47 9.13
CA CYS A 389 -21.55 -20.98 10.33
C CYS A 389 -20.96 -19.88 11.20
N MET A 390 -21.00 -18.64 10.77
CA MET A 390 -20.39 -17.51 11.48
C MET A 390 -21.11 -16.18 11.22
N ASP A 391 -21.00 -15.29 12.19
CA ASP A 391 -21.34 -13.88 12.02
C ASP A 391 -20.03 -13.07 11.96
N VAL A 392 -19.92 -12.20 10.96
CA VAL A 392 -18.73 -11.39 10.73
C VAL A 392 -19.09 -9.91 10.84
N ALA A 393 -18.38 -9.20 11.72
CA ALA A 393 -18.41 -7.75 11.74
C ALA A 393 -17.10 -7.22 11.16
N VAL A 394 -17.19 -6.35 10.15
CA VAL A 394 -16.03 -5.68 9.55
C VAL A 394 -16.20 -4.17 9.70
N THR A 395 -15.24 -3.53 10.34
CA THR A 395 -15.14 -2.08 10.38
C THR A 395 -14.06 -1.64 9.42
N VAL A 396 -14.43 -0.80 8.47
CA VAL A 396 -13.49 -0.18 7.52
C VAL A 396 -13.15 1.20 8.05
N ALA A 397 -11.87 1.44 8.31
CA ALA A 397 -11.37 2.72 8.78
C ALA A 397 -10.31 3.25 7.80
N ASP A 398 -10.27 4.57 7.61
CA ASP A 398 -9.09 5.21 7.04
C ASP A 398 -7.87 4.88 7.91
N TRP A 399 -6.65 4.79 7.34
CA TRP A 399 -5.47 4.32 8.08
C TRP A 399 -5.20 5.12 9.37
N ASP A 400 -5.71 6.32 9.45
CA ASP A 400 -5.48 7.26 10.54
C ASP A 400 -6.69 7.49 11.45
N VAL A 401 -7.75 6.72 11.34
CA VAL A 401 -8.88 6.79 12.28
C VAL A 401 -8.44 6.14 13.59
N ILE A 402 -8.10 6.97 14.57
CA ILE A 402 -8.01 6.57 15.97
C ILE A 402 -9.44 6.23 16.41
N GLU A 403 -9.73 4.97 16.69
CA GLU A 403 -10.97 4.59 17.34
C GLU A 403 -11.02 5.31 18.71
N GLN A 404 -11.80 6.38 18.82
CA GLN A 404 -12.25 6.86 20.11
C GLN A 404 -13.32 5.88 20.60
N ASN A 405 -12.94 4.94 21.43
CA ASN A 405 -13.89 4.34 22.36
C ASN A 405 -14.21 5.42 23.40
N GLU A 406 -15.19 6.25 23.14
CA GLU A 406 -15.86 6.97 24.19
C GLU A 406 -16.75 5.96 24.92
N ASP A 407 -16.26 5.42 26.04
CA ASP A 407 -17.13 4.91 27.10
C ASP A 407 -17.90 6.13 27.61
N LEU A 408 -19.11 6.31 27.11
CA LEU A 408 -20.07 7.21 27.71
C LEU A 408 -20.62 6.52 28.96
N ASP A 409 -20.15 6.95 30.14
CA ASP A 409 -20.80 6.69 31.43
C ASP A 409 -22.26 7.16 31.48
#